data_3a6abc79ca4c0102c62824cdde5fd647
#
_entry.id   3a6abc79ca4c0102c62824cdde5fd647
#
_cell.length_a   1.000
_cell.length_b   1.000
_cell.length_c   1.000
_cell.angle_alpha   90.00
_cell.angle_beta   90.00
_cell.angle_gamma   90.00
#
_symmetry.space_group_name_H-M   'P 1'
#
loop_
_entity.id
_entity.type
_entity.pdbx_description
1 polymer ?
#
loop_
_entity_poly.entity_id
_entity_poly.type
_entity_poly.pdbx_seq_one_letter_code
_entity_poly.pdbx_strand_id
1 'polypeptide(L)' 'MMMDDRLIDIVARINELTHEVADAEWDQDPRFEELGQELRVLRALHEKGAQYEPKF' A
#
# COMPACT_ATOMS: atom_id res chain seq x y z
N MET A 1 10.92 2.70 20.94
CA MET A 1 10.98 1.32 20.43
C MET A 1 11.04 1.35 18.93
N MET A 2 11.97 0.61 18.35
CA MET A 2 12.11 0.61 16.90
C MET A 2 11.26 -0.50 16.30
N MET A 3 10.53 -0.14 15.24
CA MET A 3 9.81 -1.13 14.47
C MET A 3 10.80 -1.99 13.68
N ASP A 4 10.43 -3.25 13.50
CA ASP A 4 11.21 -4.12 12.64
C ASP A 4 11.08 -3.61 11.20
N ASP A 5 12.22 -3.39 10.53
CA ASP A 5 12.23 -2.90 9.16
C ASP A 5 11.58 -3.87 8.18
N ARG A 6 11.36 -5.11 8.62
CA ARG A 6 10.69 -6.12 7.78
C ARG A 6 9.18 -6.05 7.84
N LEU A 7 8.64 -5.20 8.72
CA LEU A 7 7.21 -5.04 8.85
C LEU A 7 6.81 -3.68 8.33
N ILE A 8 5.80 -3.66 7.49
CA ILE A 8 5.25 -2.42 6.95
C ILE A 8 3.86 -2.25 7.54
N ASP A 9 3.63 -1.09 8.16
CA ASP A 9 2.31 -0.72 8.64
C ASP A 9 1.36 -0.63 7.45
N ILE A 10 0.33 -1.47 7.44
CA ILE A 10 -0.60 -1.57 6.33
C ILE A 10 -1.36 -0.25 6.14
N VAL A 11 -1.79 0.38 7.24
CA VAL A 11 -2.53 1.65 7.15
C VAL A 11 -1.67 2.75 6.53
N ALA A 12 -0.42 2.86 6.97
CA ALA A 12 0.50 3.85 6.41
C ALA A 12 0.76 3.58 4.93
N ARG A 13 0.95 2.31 4.57
CA ARG A 13 1.17 1.94 3.18
C ARG A 13 -0.06 2.21 2.31
N ILE A 14 -1.26 1.94 2.83
CA ILE A 14 -2.49 2.26 2.11
C ILE A 14 -2.58 3.76 1.83
N ASN A 15 -2.29 4.59 2.83
CA ASN A 15 -2.31 6.03 2.64
C ASN A 15 -1.30 6.48 1.58
N GLU A 16 -0.09 5.95 1.66
CA GLU A 16 0.96 6.26 0.69
C GLU A 16 0.56 5.86 -0.72
N LEU A 17 0.05 4.63 -0.88
CA LEU A 17 -0.37 4.14 -2.19
C LEU A 17 -1.58 4.90 -2.72
N THR A 18 -2.48 5.35 -1.85
CA THR A 18 -3.62 6.14 -2.28
C THR A 18 -3.15 7.42 -2.97
N HIS A 19 -2.15 8.09 -2.40
CA HIS A 19 -1.57 9.27 -3.03
C HIS A 19 -0.84 8.94 -4.33
N GLU A 20 -0.07 7.86 -4.33
CA GLU A 20 0.67 7.45 -5.53
C GLU A 20 -0.26 7.08 -6.67
N VAL A 21 -1.35 6.37 -6.36
CA VAL A 21 -2.35 6.00 -7.37
C VAL A 21 -3.00 7.24 -7.95
N ALA A 22 -3.35 8.21 -7.10
CA ALA A 22 -3.96 9.46 -7.58
C ALA A 22 -3.00 10.22 -8.50
N ASP A 23 -1.73 10.31 -8.13
CA ASP A 23 -0.72 10.96 -8.96
C ASP A 23 -0.50 10.22 -10.27
N ALA A 24 -0.45 8.89 -10.22
CA ALA A 24 -0.26 8.08 -11.43
C ALA A 24 -1.46 8.22 -12.38
N GLU A 25 -2.66 8.31 -11.84
CA GLU A 25 -3.85 8.52 -12.66
C GLU A 25 -3.79 9.88 -13.35
N TRP A 26 -3.41 10.92 -12.61
CA TRP A 26 -3.30 12.26 -13.14
C TRP A 26 -2.24 12.35 -14.25
N ASP A 27 -1.10 11.68 -14.05
CA ASP A 27 0.01 11.69 -15.00
C ASP A 27 -0.14 10.64 -16.10
N GLN A 28 -1.17 9.80 -16.03
CA GLN A 28 -1.37 8.68 -16.95
C GLN A 28 -0.18 7.74 -16.97
N ASP A 29 0.39 7.51 -15.77
CA ASP A 29 1.54 6.63 -15.60
C ASP A 29 1.12 5.18 -15.78
N PRO A 30 1.84 4.38 -16.59
CA PRO A 30 1.51 2.97 -16.76
C PRO A 30 1.58 2.15 -15.48
N ARG A 31 2.28 2.63 -14.44
CA ARG A 31 2.32 1.96 -13.14
C ARG A 31 1.02 2.08 -12.36
N PHE A 32 0.08 2.87 -12.86
CA PHE A 32 -1.22 3.05 -12.22
C PHE A 32 -1.90 1.71 -11.91
N GLU A 33 -1.87 0.78 -12.86
CA GLU A 33 -2.49 -0.53 -12.66
C GLU A 33 -1.81 -1.32 -11.56
N GLU A 34 -0.49 -1.34 -11.54
CA GLU A 34 0.26 -2.06 -10.51
C GLU A 34 0.01 -1.48 -9.13
N LEU A 35 0.06 -0.16 -9.03
CA LEU A 35 -0.20 0.52 -7.76
C LEU A 35 -1.63 0.28 -7.28
N GLY A 36 -2.59 0.30 -8.20
CA GLY A 36 -3.98 0.03 -7.85
C GLY A 36 -4.20 -1.39 -7.35
N GLN A 37 -3.54 -2.37 -7.95
CA GLN A 37 -3.61 -3.76 -7.51
C GLN A 37 -3.00 -3.93 -6.12
N GLU A 38 -1.85 -3.33 -5.89
CA GLU A 38 -1.20 -3.38 -4.58
C GLU A 38 -2.08 -2.76 -3.51
N LEU A 39 -2.68 -1.61 -3.81
CA LEU A 39 -3.58 -0.95 -2.89
C LEU A 39 -4.79 -1.83 -2.56
N ARG A 40 -5.35 -2.51 -3.55
CA ARG A 40 -6.48 -3.41 -3.34
C ARG A 40 -6.11 -4.55 -2.42
N VAL A 41 -4.95 -5.15 -2.62
CA VAL A 41 -4.46 -6.24 -1.76
C VAL A 41 -4.30 -5.76 -0.33
N LEU A 42 -3.70 -4.60 -0.13
CA LEU A 42 -3.50 -4.05 1.21
C LEU A 42 -4.82 -3.74 1.90
N ARG A 43 -5.79 -3.20 1.18
CA ARG A 43 -7.11 -2.95 1.74
C ARG A 43 -7.80 -4.23 2.16
N ALA A 44 -7.68 -5.29 1.36
CA ALA A 44 -8.25 -6.57 1.69
C ALA A 44 -7.61 -7.16 2.95
N LEU A 45 -6.30 -7.05 3.08
CA LEU A 45 -5.59 -7.48 4.28
C LEU A 45 -6.04 -6.70 5.51
N HIS A 46 -6.19 -5.40 5.37
CA HIS A 46 -6.64 -4.54 6.46
C HIS A 46 -8.06 -4.91 6.91
N GLU A 47 -8.95 -5.20 5.98
CA GLU A 47 -10.31 -5.61 6.29
C GLU A 47 -10.34 -6.93 7.07
N LYS A 48 -9.36 -7.79 6.84
CA LYS A 48 -9.23 -9.06 7.57
C LYS A 48 -8.62 -8.87 8.95
N GLY A 49 -8.27 -7.64 9.32
CA GLY A 49 -7.69 -7.33 10.61
C GLY A 49 -6.18 -7.36 10.66
N ALA A 50 -5.52 -7.53 9.53
CA ALA A 50 -4.06 -7.49 9.49
C ALA A 50 -3.56 -6.06 9.75
N GLN A 51 -2.51 -5.93 10.56
CA GLN A 51 -1.94 -4.63 10.89
C GLN A 51 -0.63 -4.37 10.17
N TYR A 52 0.07 -5.44 9.82
CA TYR A 52 1.39 -5.31 9.22
C TYR A 52 1.56 -6.34 8.12
N GLU A 53 2.28 -5.95 7.08
CA GLU A 53 2.68 -6.83 6.00
C GLU A 53 4.18 -7.12 6.13
N PRO A 54 4.60 -8.40 6.15
CA PRO A 54 6.03 -8.71 6.20
C PRO A 54 6.70 -8.33 4.89
N LYS A 55 7.83 -7.64 5.03
CA LYS A 55 8.63 -7.24 3.87
C LYS A 55 9.95 -8.00 3.91
N PHE A 56 10.15 -8.84 2.96
CA PHE A 56 11.39 -9.60 2.83
C PHE A 56 12.18 -9.15 1.61
#